data_f936deb1d8da9ed78fb7fcc5a94fdb8c
#
_entry.id   f936deb1d8da9ed78fb7fcc5a94fdb8c
#
_cell.length_a   1.000
_cell.length_b   1.000
_cell.length_c   1.000
_cell.angle_alpha   90.00
_cell.angle_beta   90.00
_cell.angle_gamma   90.00
#
_symmetry.space_group_name_H-M   'P 1'
#
loop_
_entity.id
_entity.type
_entity.pdbx_description
1 polymer ?
#
loop_
_entity_poly.entity_id
_entity_poly.type
_entity_poly.pdbx_seq_one_letter_code
_entity_poly.pdbx_strand_id
1 'polypeptide(L)'
;MELFDSEERHFRRGEIYDIGELDTVGSEQQGNRPILVVSCDSFNDSSPEIVILFITSQLEKRGEQYHINLPGVLGLEKKSMVLAEQIRTVDKSRILERRGQLDLATMNRVDRGLKTVLDLKTTKASKALKEANKKDKMKAFEEWKKVKKLEEEISRSNAAVCAAKLTERNR
;
A
#
# COMPACT_ATOMS: atom_id res chain seq x y z
N MET A 1 -14.34 20.55 -33.39
CA MET A 1 -14.89 19.36 -32.67
C MET A 1 -13.65 18.56 -32.28
N GLU A 2 -13.04 18.97 -31.17
CA GLU A 2 -11.82 18.35 -30.67
C GLU A 2 -12.17 16.97 -30.08
N LEU A 3 -11.57 15.93 -30.65
CA LEU A 3 -11.60 14.60 -30.09
C LEU A 3 -10.82 14.64 -28.78
N PHE A 4 -11.53 14.71 -27.65
CA PHE A 4 -10.94 14.44 -26.35
C PHE A 4 -10.45 12.99 -26.38
N ASP A 5 -9.13 12.88 -26.53
CA ASP A 5 -8.41 11.64 -26.33
C ASP A 5 -8.71 11.19 -24.89
N SER A 6 -9.61 10.24 -24.74
CA SER A 6 -9.91 9.63 -23.45
C SER A 6 -8.75 8.69 -23.12
N GLU A 7 -7.63 9.26 -22.64
CA GLU A 7 -6.61 8.45 -21.97
C GLU A 7 -7.33 7.57 -20.94
N GLU A 8 -7.28 6.28 -21.16
CA GLU A 8 -7.93 5.27 -20.34
C GLU A 8 -7.34 5.36 -18.94
N ARG A 9 -8.04 6.02 -18.01
CA ARG A 9 -7.57 6.22 -16.64
C ARG A 9 -7.47 4.88 -15.93
N HIS A 10 -6.26 4.46 -15.64
CA HIS A 10 -5.98 3.28 -14.84
C HIS A 10 -6.01 3.61 -13.35
N PHE A 11 -6.92 3.00 -12.62
CA PHE A 11 -7.02 3.14 -11.17
C PHE A 11 -6.30 2.00 -10.46
N ARG A 12 -5.39 2.34 -9.54
CA ARG A 12 -4.60 1.35 -8.81
C ARG A 12 -5.02 1.29 -7.33
N ARG A 13 -4.98 0.09 -6.79
CA ARG A 13 -5.23 -0.12 -5.36
C ARG A 13 -4.27 0.74 -4.52
N GLY A 14 -4.82 1.43 -3.52
CA GLY A 14 -4.05 2.30 -2.63
C GLY A 14 -3.94 3.73 -3.11
N GLU A 15 -4.40 4.06 -4.31
CA GLU A 15 -4.45 5.44 -4.78
C GLU A 15 -5.57 6.23 -4.11
N ILE A 16 -5.31 7.51 -3.92
CA ILE A 16 -6.25 8.49 -3.34
C ILE A 16 -6.69 9.44 -4.45
N TYR A 17 -7.99 9.62 -4.57
CA TYR A 17 -8.63 10.53 -5.51
C TYR A 17 -9.65 11.41 -4.81
N ASP A 18 -10.03 12.50 -5.45
CA ASP A 18 -11.29 13.18 -5.13
C ASP A 18 -12.44 12.50 -5.87
N ILE A 19 -13.60 12.51 -5.26
CA ILE A 19 -14.85 12.07 -5.89
C ILE A 19 -15.86 13.23 -5.88
N GLY A 20 -16.65 13.34 -6.95
CA GLY A 20 -17.77 14.25 -7.03
C GLY A 20 -18.89 13.93 -6.04
N GLU A 21 -19.91 14.76 -6.03
CA GLU A 21 -21.07 14.55 -5.17
C GLU A 21 -21.70 13.17 -5.37
N LEU A 22 -21.99 12.51 -4.25
CA LEU A 22 -22.72 11.25 -4.20
C LEU A 22 -24.02 11.47 -3.44
N ASP A 23 -25.09 10.85 -3.90
CA ASP A 23 -26.32 10.77 -3.15
C ASP A 23 -26.09 9.97 -1.89
N THR A 24 -26.12 10.63 -0.75
CA THR A 24 -25.83 10.03 0.56
C THR A 24 -27.02 10.23 1.49
N VAL A 25 -27.23 9.27 2.39
CA VAL A 25 -28.35 9.27 3.33
C VAL A 25 -27.82 9.22 4.77
N GLY A 26 -28.38 10.06 5.63
CA GLY A 26 -28.09 10.06 7.07
C GLY A 26 -26.65 10.46 7.43
N SER A 27 -25.94 9.58 8.12
CA SER A 27 -24.57 9.83 8.59
C SER A 27 -23.49 9.54 7.55
N GLU A 28 -23.87 9.18 6.32
CA GLU A 28 -22.91 9.03 5.23
C GLU A 28 -22.27 10.38 4.91
N GLN A 29 -21.04 10.31 4.47
CA GLN A 29 -20.26 11.50 4.16
C GLN A 29 -20.78 12.19 2.88
N GLN A 30 -21.01 13.51 2.90
CA GLN A 30 -21.56 14.32 1.79
C GLN A 30 -20.50 15.26 1.17
N GLY A 31 -20.69 15.66 -0.12
CA GLY A 31 -19.86 16.62 -0.87
C GLY A 31 -18.57 16.01 -1.45
N ASN A 32 -17.84 16.82 -2.21
CA ASN A 32 -16.55 16.45 -2.79
C ASN A 32 -15.53 16.12 -1.71
N ARG A 33 -14.88 14.97 -1.82
CA ARG A 33 -13.94 14.54 -0.79
C ARG A 33 -12.93 13.50 -1.28
N PRO A 34 -11.83 13.33 -0.56
CA PRO A 34 -10.88 12.28 -0.86
C PRO A 34 -11.45 10.89 -0.54
N ILE A 35 -11.14 9.96 -1.44
CA ILE A 35 -11.45 8.52 -1.32
C ILE A 35 -10.19 7.71 -1.55
N LEU A 36 -10.19 6.49 -1.05
CA LEU A 36 -9.15 5.49 -1.24
C LEU A 36 -9.66 4.34 -2.09
N VAL A 37 -8.97 4.02 -3.18
CA VAL A 37 -9.25 2.82 -4.00
C VAL A 37 -8.80 1.57 -3.24
N VAL A 38 -9.72 0.62 -3.04
CA VAL A 38 -9.44 -0.63 -2.30
C VAL A 38 -9.71 -1.90 -3.10
N SER A 39 -10.34 -1.81 -4.27
CA SER A 39 -10.44 -2.92 -5.21
C SER A 39 -9.07 -3.29 -5.80
N CYS A 40 -8.89 -4.55 -6.18
CA CYS A 40 -7.65 -5.02 -6.80
C CYS A 40 -7.51 -4.49 -8.23
N ASP A 41 -6.28 -4.35 -8.70
CA ASP A 41 -5.97 -3.78 -10.01
C ASP A 41 -6.64 -4.54 -11.15
N SER A 42 -6.69 -5.87 -11.09
CA SER A 42 -7.36 -6.70 -12.11
C SER A 42 -8.87 -6.41 -12.22
N PHE A 43 -9.55 -6.15 -11.10
CA PHE A 43 -10.94 -5.71 -11.12
C PHE A 43 -11.05 -4.30 -11.69
N ASN A 44 -10.16 -3.40 -11.26
CA ASN A 44 -10.15 -2.02 -11.74
C ASN A 44 -9.90 -1.92 -13.24
N ASP A 45 -9.08 -2.80 -13.83
CA ASP A 45 -8.82 -2.80 -15.27
C ASP A 45 -9.98 -3.37 -16.09
N SER A 46 -10.79 -4.28 -15.53
CA SER A 46 -11.85 -4.98 -16.26
C SER A 46 -13.27 -4.46 -16.03
N SER A 47 -13.49 -3.66 -14.98
CA SER A 47 -14.82 -3.14 -14.59
C SER A 47 -14.96 -1.65 -14.88
N PRO A 48 -16.15 -1.14 -15.24
CA PRO A 48 -16.41 0.29 -15.26
C PRO A 48 -16.47 0.93 -13.85
N GLU A 49 -16.51 0.11 -12.82
CA GLU A 49 -16.63 0.51 -11.42
C GLU A 49 -15.36 0.19 -10.63
N ILE A 50 -15.18 0.87 -9.49
CA ILE A 50 -14.15 0.59 -8.49
C ILE A 50 -14.77 0.56 -7.09
N VAL A 51 -14.11 -0.17 -6.16
CA VAL A 51 -14.49 -0.16 -4.74
C VAL A 51 -13.60 0.81 -3.98
N ILE A 52 -14.24 1.67 -3.22
CA ILE A 52 -13.58 2.76 -2.49
C ILE A 52 -13.91 2.75 -1.00
N LEU A 53 -13.08 3.45 -0.23
CA LEU A 53 -13.38 3.88 1.14
C LEU A 53 -13.33 5.39 1.22
N PHE A 54 -14.19 5.98 2.05
CA PHE A 54 -14.13 7.41 2.30
C PHE A 54 -12.97 7.78 3.23
N ILE A 55 -12.42 8.96 2.98
CA ILE A 55 -11.43 9.60 3.84
C ILE A 55 -12.08 10.83 4.48
N THR A 56 -11.84 11.04 5.77
CA THR A 56 -12.38 12.17 6.51
C THR A 56 -11.29 12.88 7.30
N SER A 57 -11.41 14.22 7.44
CA SER A 57 -10.61 15.03 8.36
C SER A 57 -11.27 15.21 9.73
N GLN A 58 -12.49 14.72 9.91
CA GLN A 58 -13.19 14.72 11.20
C GLN A 58 -12.63 13.59 12.08
N LEU A 59 -11.72 13.92 12.98
CA LEU A 59 -11.00 12.96 13.80
C LEU A 59 -11.68 12.66 15.15
N GLU A 60 -12.89 13.11 15.37
CA GLU A 60 -13.65 12.89 16.61
C GLU A 60 -14.03 11.43 16.85
N LYS A 61 -14.12 10.65 15.77
CA LYS A 61 -14.38 9.20 15.78
C LYS A 61 -13.14 8.35 16.07
N ARG A 62 -12.15 8.88 16.78
CA ARG A 62 -10.91 8.16 17.09
C ARG A 62 -11.17 7.00 18.05
N GLY A 63 -10.48 5.91 17.83
CA GLY A 63 -10.44 4.77 18.75
C GLY A 63 -11.04 3.49 18.20
N GLU A 64 -11.77 3.56 17.11
CA GLU A 64 -12.30 2.37 16.47
C GLU A 64 -11.20 1.65 15.68
N GLN A 65 -11.11 0.32 15.80
CA GLN A 65 -10.06 -0.47 15.14
C GLN A 65 -10.17 -0.50 13.61
N TYR A 66 -11.27 0.00 13.07
CA TYR A 66 -11.54 0.15 11.64
C TYR A 66 -11.38 1.60 11.13
N HIS A 67 -11.01 2.56 12.01
CA HIS A 67 -10.63 3.91 11.64
C HIS A 67 -9.11 4.02 11.53
N ILE A 68 -8.58 4.18 10.33
CA ILE A 68 -7.14 4.14 10.05
C ILE A 68 -6.61 5.56 9.84
N ASN A 69 -5.86 6.07 10.83
CA ASN A 69 -5.19 7.37 10.71
C ASN A 69 -4.17 7.33 9.56
N LEU A 70 -4.23 8.33 8.68
CA LEU A 70 -3.30 8.51 7.58
C LEU A 70 -2.11 9.39 8.00
N PRO A 71 -0.89 9.10 7.51
CA PRO A 71 0.25 10.00 7.65
C PRO A 71 -0.02 11.32 6.89
N GLY A 72 0.42 12.47 7.41
CA GLY A 72 0.10 13.80 6.91
C GLY A 72 0.78 14.23 5.59
N VAL A 73 1.13 13.29 4.69
CA VAL A 73 2.00 13.58 3.53
C VAL A 73 1.40 13.19 2.17
N LEU A 74 0.12 12.85 2.11
CA LEU A 74 -0.46 12.18 0.92
C LEU A 74 -1.31 13.12 0.04
N GLY A 75 -0.88 14.37 -0.17
CA GLY A 75 -1.69 15.35 -0.92
C GLY A 75 -2.99 15.73 -0.20
N LEU A 76 -3.09 15.38 1.09
CA LEU A 76 -4.19 15.76 1.96
C LEU A 76 -3.76 16.95 2.83
N GLU A 77 -4.46 18.06 2.73
CA GLU A 77 -4.14 19.30 3.46
C GLU A 77 -4.26 19.16 4.99
N LYS A 78 -5.08 18.23 5.44
CA LYS A 78 -5.40 18.03 6.86
C LYS A 78 -5.09 16.60 7.30
N LYS A 79 -4.82 16.44 8.60
CA LYS A 79 -4.79 15.11 9.21
C LYS A 79 -6.11 14.40 8.95
N SER A 80 -6.05 13.23 8.37
CA SER A 80 -7.22 12.50 7.88
C SER A 80 -7.17 11.03 8.32
N MET A 81 -8.28 10.34 8.23
CA MET A 81 -8.39 8.91 8.46
C MET A 81 -9.28 8.25 7.40
N VAL A 82 -9.02 7.00 7.13
CA VAL A 82 -9.87 6.13 6.31
C VAL A 82 -10.93 5.48 7.20
N LEU A 83 -12.16 5.44 6.72
CA LEU A 83 -13.32 4.81 7.35
C LEU A 83 -13.56 3.45 6.68
N ALA A 84 -13.04 2.37 7.28
CA ALA A 84 -13.12 1.04 6.67
C ALA A 84 -14.56 0.47 6.65
N GLU A 85 -15.46 1.02 7.45
CA GLU A 85 -16.88 0.67 7.46
C GLU A 85 -17.69 1.34 6.34
N GLN A 86 -17.13 2.39 5.70
CA GLN A 86 -17.80 3.09 4.61
C GLN A 86 -17.31 2.61 3.24
N ILE A 87 -17.53 1.32 2.98
CA ILE A 87 -17.21 0.68 1.70
C ILE A 87 -18.28 1.04 0.68
N ARG A 88 -17.85 1.49 -0.51
CA ARG A 88 -18.79 1.82 -1.58
C ARG A 88 -18.22 1.42 -2.94
N THR A 89 -19.09 0.97 -3.85
CA THR A 89 -18.77 0.81 -5.27
C THR A 89 -19.23 2.07 -5.99
N VAL A 90 -18.37 2.62 -6.85
CA VAL A 90 -18.65 3.82 -7.62
C VAL A 90 -18.19 3.66 -9.05
N ASP A 91 -18.91 4.31 -9.97
CA ASP A 91 -18.51 4.42 -11.37
C ASP A 91 -17.25 5.27 -11.52
N LYS A 92 -16.32 4.86 -12.37
CA LYS A 92 -15.05 5.57 -12.61
C LYS A 92 -15.23 6.99 -13.12
N SER A 93 -16.34 7.27 -13.82
CA SER A 93 -16.66 8.62 -14.33
C SER A 93 -16.86 9.66 -13.22
N ARG A 94 -17.15 9.22 -11.98
CA ARG A 94 -17.30 10.10 -10.82
C ARG A 94 -15.98 10.49 -10.16
N ILE A 95 -14.88 9.84 -10.56
CA ILE A 95 -13.55 10.06 -9.99
C ILE A 95 -12.92 11.30 -10.63
N LEU A 96 -12.48 12.22 -9.79
CA LEU A 96 -11.89 13.49 -10.17
C LEU A 96 -10.36 13.42 -10.19
N GLU A 97 -9.69 14.27 -9.45
CA GLU A 97 -8.23 14.38 -9.43
C GLU A 97 -7.57 13.34 -8.52
N ARG A 98 -6.40 12.87 -8.96
CA ARG A 98 -5.53 12.04 -8.15
C ARG A 98 -4.78 12.89 -7.13
N ARG A 99 -4.88 12.53 -5.85
CA ARG A 99 -4.20 13.19 -4.73
C ARG A 99 -2.88 12.55 -4.37
N GLY A 100 -2.80 11.23 -4.43
CA GLY A 100 -1.60 10.49 -4.03
C GLY A 100 -1.81 9.00 -3.94
N GLN A 101 -0.95 8.33 -3.16
CA GLN A 101 -1.00 6.89 -2.95
C GLN A 101 -0.51 6.53 -1.54
N LEU A 102 -1.16 5.57 -0.90
CA LEU A 102 -0.72 5.02 0.37
C LEU A 102 0.49 4.10 0.21
N ASP A 103 1.37 4.11 1.18
CA ASP A 103 2.42 3.11 1.30
C ASP A 103 1.85 1.73 1.69
N LEU A 104 2.65 0.70 1.48
CA LEU A 104 2.28 -0.68 1.78
C LEU A 104 1.96 -0.91 3.27
N ALA A 105 2.65 -0.21 4.18
CA ALA A 105 2.44 -0.35 5.61
C ALA A 105 1.06 0.18 6.02
N THR A 106 0.68 1.33 5.49
CA THR A 106 -0.63 1.94 5.71
C THR A 106 -1.74 1.12 5.04
N MET A 107 -1.54 0.63 3.80
CA MET A 107 -2.49 -0.27 3.14
C MET A 107 -2.72 -1.57 3.92
N ASN A 108 -1.69 -2.15 4.52
CA ASN A 108 -1.84 -3.31 5.41
C ASN A 108 -2.68 -3.00 6.66
N ARG A 109 -2.69 -1.77 7.14
CA ARG A 109 -3.59 -1.33 8.23
C ARG A 109 -5.03 -1.22 7.74
N VAL A 110 -5.25 -0.66 6.56
CA VAL A 110 -6.57 -0.60 5.89
C VAL A 110 -7.13 -2.01 5.70
N ASP A 111 -6.32 -2.95 5.20
CA ASP A 111 -6.72 -4.35 5.01
C ASP A 111 -7.14 -5.04 6.31
N ARG A 112 -6.48 -4.71 7.43
CA ARG A 112 -6.91 -5.21 8.74
C ARG A 112 -8.24 -4.61 9.17
N GLY A 113 -8.46 -3.31 8.96
CA GLY A 113 -9.73 -2.64 9.20
C GLY A 113 -10.87 -3.28 8.41
N LEU A 114 -10.69 -3.45 7.10
CA LEU A 114 -11.66 -4.12 6.21
C LEU A 114 -11.98 -5.56 6.67
N LYS A 115 -10.95 -6.33 7.03
CA LYS A 115 -11.14 -7.69 7.56
C LYS A 115 -11.96 -7.70 8.84
N THR A 116 -11.76 -6.71 9.71
CA THR A 116 -12.52 -6.58 10.96
C THR A 116 -13.96 -6.23 10.70
N VAL A 117 -14.24 -5.22 9.88
CA VAL A 117 -15.59 -4.78 9.56
C VAL A 117 -16.39 -5.86 8.84
N LEU A 118 -15.76 -6.60 7.93
CA LEU A 118 -16.40 -7.64 7.13
C LEU A 118 -16.36 -9.05 7.78
N ASP A 119 -15.81 -9.18 8.99
CA ASP A 119 -15.54 -10.47 9.68
C ASP A 119 -14.87 -11.51 8.78
N LEU A 120 -13.91 -11.07 7.94
CA LEU A 120 -13.22 -11.95 7.01
C LEU A 120 -12.20 -12.83 7.74
N LYS A 121 -12.61 -14.06 8.02
CA LYS A 121 -11.76 -15.05 8.70
C LYS A 121 -10.67 -15.57 7.78
N THR A 122 -9.45 -15.59 8.30
CA THR A 122 -8.33 -16.21 7.59
C THR A 122 -8.53 -17.74 7.62
N THR A 123 -8.68 -18.37 6.48
CA THR A 123 -8.81 -19.84 6.39
C THR A 123 -7.54 -20.54 6.88
N LYS A 124 -7.66 -21.80 7.35
CA LYS A 124 -6.50 -22.62 7.74
C LYS A 124 -5.47 -22.72 6.60
N ALA A 125 -5.93 -22.84 5.35
CA ALA A 125 -5.06 -22.89 4.16
C ALA A 125 -4.27 -21.58 3.97
N SER A 126 -4.88 -20.41 4.12
CA SER A 126 -4.18 -19.13 3.97
C SER A 126 -3.20 -18.86 5.13
N LYS A 127 -3.46 -19.40 6.34
CA LYS A 127 -2.48 -19.36 7.44
C LYS A 127 -1.27 -20.23 7.13
N ALA A 128 -1.50 -21.48 6.69
CA ALA A 128 -0.42 -22.40 6.31
C ALA A 128 0.47 -21.83 5.20
N LEU A 129 -0.13 -21.21 4.17
CA LEU A 129 0.62 -20.58 3.09
C LEU A 129 1.47 -19.38 3.57
N LYS A 130 0.95 -18.56 4.49
CA LYS A 130 1.71 -17.46 5.10
C LYS A 130 2.87 -17.95 5.94
N GLU A 131 2.69 -19.04 6.68
CA GLU A 131 3.76 -19.65 7.49
C GLU A 131 4.85 -20.28 6.62
N ALA A 132 4.47 -20.97 5.52
CA ALA A 132 5.41 -21.49 4.53
C ALA A 132 6.25 -20.36 3.92
N ASN A 133 5.61 -19.33 3.38
CA ASN A 133 6.29 -18.17 2.81
C ASN A 133 7.20 -17.44 3.83
N LYS A 134 6.85 -17.43 5.12
CA LYS A 134 7.69 -16.86 6.18
C LYS A 134 8.95 -17.71 6.40
N LYS A 135 8.81 -19.05 6.40
CA LYS A 135 9.95 -19.98 6.53
C LYS A 135 10.92 -19.85 5.35
N ASP A 136 10.40 -19.76 4.12
CA ASP A 136 11.22 -19.61 2.92
C ASP A 136 11.99 -18.28 2.91
N LYS A 137 11.35 -17.18 3.31
CA LYS A 137 12.01 -15.87 3.46
C LYS A 137 13.10 -15.90 4.53
N MET A 138 12.85 -16.57 5.66
CA MET A 138 13.86 -16.70 6.72
C MET A 138 15.07 -17.54 6.24
N LYS A 139 14.82 -18.64 5.52
CA LYS A 139 15.88 -19.47 4.94
C LYS A 139 16.74 -18.67 3.95
N ALA A 140 16.10 -17.98 3.03
CA ALA A 140 16.80 -17.12 2.07
C ALA A 140 17.62 -16.01 2.75
N PHE A 141 17.13 -15.43 3.85
CA PHE A 141 17.83 -14.43 4.61
C PHE A 141 19.07 -14.98 5.33
N GLU A 142 18.99 -16.19 5.89
CA GLU A 142 20.15 -16.85 6.51
C GLU A 142 21.22 -17.26 5.48
N GLU A 143 20.81 -17.71 4.30
CA GLU A 143 21.71 -17.97 3.19
C GLU A 143 22.42 -16.70 2.71
N TRP A 144 21.68 -15.59 2.58
CA TRP A 144 22.25 -14.29 2.22
C TRP A 144 23.30 -13.81 3.24
N LYS A 145 23.04 -13.97 4.54
CA LYS A 145 24.04 -13.64 5.58
C LYS A 145 25.33 -14.44 5.44
N LYS A 146 25.23 -15.74 5.09
CA LYS A 146 26.42 -16.59 4.87
C LYS A 146 27.23 -16.09 3.68
N VAL A 147 26.56 -15.75 2.57
CA VAL A 147 27.22 -15.20 1.38
C VAL A 147 27.92 -13.89 1.72
N LYS A 148 27.28 -12.97 2.40
CA LYS A 148 27.85 -11.70 2.84
C LYS A 148 29.11 -11.87 3.66
N LYS A 149 29.10 -12.82 4.60
CA LYS A 149 30.27 -13.10 5.44
C LYS A 149 31.45 -13.63 4.62
N LEU A 150 31.19 -14.52 3.65
CA LEU A 150 32.22 -15.02 2.72
C LEU A 150 32.82 -13.90 1.84
N GLU A 151 31.99 -13.01 1.34
CA GLU A 151 32.46 -11.84 0.55
C GLU A 151 33.39 -10.96 1.38
N GLU A 152 33.08 -10.72 2.66
CA GLU A 152 33.93 -9.94 3.55
C GLU A 152 35.27 -10.65 3.84
N GLU A 153 35.27 -11.96 4.03
CA GLU A 153 36.49 -12.77 4.24
C GLU A 153 37.38 -12.75 2.99
N ILE A 154 36.81 -12.90 1.80
CA ILE A 154 37.52 -12.80 0.52
C ILE A 154 38.13 -11.41 0.34
N SER A 155 37.36 -10.36 0.64
CA SER A 155 37.83 -8.97 0.54
C SER A 155 39.04 -8.71 1.47
N ARG A 156 38.99 -9.21 2.71
CA ARG A 156 40.12 -9.11 3.66
C ARG A 156 41.35 -9.89 3.17
N SER A 157 41.16 -11.08 2.66
CA SER A 157 42.24 -11.91 2.10
C SER A 157 42.91 -11.23 0.91
N ASN A 158 42.12 -10.68 -0.03
CA ASN A 158 42.63 -9.97 -1.17
C ASN A 158 43.42 -8.69 -0.79
N ALA A 159 42.96 -7.95 0.20
CA ALA A 159 43.66 -6.79 0.75
C ALA A 159 45.02 -7.18 1.38
N ALA A 160 45.06 -8.30 2.12
CA ALA A 160 46.31 -8.82 2.72
C ALA A 160 47.35 -9.24 1.64
N VAL A 161 46.90 -9.93 0.59
CA VAL A 161 47.76 -10.32 -0.55
C VAL A 161 48.28 -9.08 -1.32
N CYS A 162 47.46 -8.05 -1.46
CA CYS A 162 47.88 -6.80 -2.13
C CYS A 162 48.93 -6.05 -1.29
N ALA A 163 48.77 -6.00 0.02
CA ALA A 163 49.72 -5.41 0.96
C ALA A 163 51.07 -6.16 0.99
N ALA A 164 51.07 -7.49 0.94
CA ALA A 164 52.26 -8.31 0.91
C ALA A 164 53.08 -8.06 -0.38
N LYS A 165 52.42 -7.96 -1.58
CA LYS A 165 53.05 -7.67 -2.85
C LYS A 165 53.66 -6.27 -2.90
N LEU A 166 53.11 -5.29 -2.23
CA LEU A 166 53.67 -3.94 -2.15
C LEU A 166 54.95 -3.88 -1.28
N THR A 167 55.05 -4.69 -0.24
CA THR A 167 56.23 -4.75 0.61
C THR A 167 57.40 -5.46 -0.07
N GLU A 168 57.15 -6.47 -0.91
CA GLU A 168 58.19 -7.16 -1.71
C GLU A 168 58.75 -6.27 -2.82
N ARG A 169 58.01 -5.35 -3.37
CA ARG A 169 58.39 -4.44 -4.45
C ARG A 169 59.25 -3.25 -3.99
N ASN A 170 59.27 -2.99 -2.70
CA ASN A 170 60.01 -1.90 -2.05
C ASN A 170 61.29 -2.38 -1.35
N ARG A 171 61.70 -3.62 -1.55
CA ARG A 171 63.01 -4.17 -1.19
C ARG A 171 63.86 -4.37 -2.44
#